data_cc208ecc878e44619d960f3bf33c004c
#
_entry.id   cc208ecc878e44619d960f3bf33c004c
#
_cell.length_a   1.000
_cell.length_b   1.000
_cell.length_c   1.000
_cell.angle_alpha   90.00
_cell.angle_beta   90.00
_cell.angle_gamma   90.00
#
_symmetry.space_group_name_H-M   'P 1'
#
loop_
_entity.id
_entity.type
_entity.pdbx_description
1 polymer ?
#
loop_
_entity_poly.entity_id
_entity_poly.type
_entity_poly.pdbx_seq_one_letter_code
_entity_poly.pdbx_strand_id
1 'polypeptide(L)'
;MEDPASWPTGRLLSTAARLVEHAWAEHLESVGITHAGLIALHVLRDGPCSQVDLAKACHVRAQTMSRIVDRLERDGHVVRKPDPSDRRRVLVHGTASGVRALRTATETRPEALRLLEEGAQATVFRGRLVEVVEALIERPPVTRPRRAEGRPRPS
;
A
#
# COMPACT_ATOMS: atom_id res chain seq x y z
N MET A 1 20.02 7.42 23.15
CA MET A 1 19.24 6.78 22.06
C MET A 1 20.02 5.55 21.66
N GLU A 2 19.36 4.36 21.68
CA GLU A 2 20.05 3.13 21.25
C GLU A 2 20.45 3.23 19.77
N ASP A 3 21.66 2.75 19.47
CA ASP A 3 22.15 2.71 18.09
C ASP A 3 21.31 1.72 17.26
N PRO A 4 20.69 2.16 16.17
CA PRO A 4 19.90 1.27 15.29
C PRO A 4 20.71 0.08 14.74
N ALA A 5 22.03 0.20 14.61
CA ALA A 5 22.87 -0.89 14.12
C ALA A 5 22.87 -2.13 15.05
N SER A 6 22.50 -1.95 16.32
CA SER A 6 22.40 -3.04 17.30
C SER A 6 21.02 -3.74 17.33
N TRP A 7 20.02 -3.23 16.58
CA TRP A 7 18.67 -3.75 16.66
C TRP A 7 18.48 -5.06 15.87
N PRO A 8 17.63 -5.97 16.36
CA PRO A 8 17.22 -7.13 15.57
C PRO A 8 16.55 -6.69 14.26
N THR A 9 16.77 -7.44 13.19
CA THR A 9 16.27 -7.14 11.83
C THR A 9 14.75 -6.89 11.80
N GLY A 10 13.96 -7.67 12.54
CA GLY A 10 12.50 -7.46 12.63
C GLY A 10 12.11 -6.10 13.23
N ARG A 11 12.86 -5.63 14.26
CA ARG A 11 12.66 -4.30 14.84
C ARG A 11 13.05 -3.20 13.85
N LEU A 12 14.17 -3.37 13.15
CA LEU A 12 14.60 -2.44 12.09
C LEU A 12 13.54 -2.33 11.01
N LEU A 13 13.05 -3.45 10.49
CA LEU A 13 12.05 -3.49 9.42
C LEU A 13 10.73 -2.80 9.85
N SER A 14 10.21 -3.14 11.02
CA SER A 14 8.95 -2.54 11.51
C SER A 14 9.09 -1.05 11.82
N THR A 15 10.25 -0.62 12.32
CA THR A 15 10.51 0.80 12.58
C THR A 15 10.71 1.55 11.28
N ALA A 16 11.50 1.01 10.33
CA ALA A 16 11.70 1.60 9.02
C ALA A 16 10.38 1.75 8.27
N ALA A 17 9.54 0.71 8.22
CA ALA A 17 8.23 0.76 7.59
C ALA A 17 7.38 1.92 8.13
N ARG A 18 7.29 2.07 9.46
CA ARG A 18 6.53 3.15 10.11
C ARG A 18 7.09 4.54 9.79
N LEU A 19 8.42 4.69 9.77
CA LEU A 19 9.06 5.98 9.44
C LEU A 19 8.87 6.33 7.97
N VAL A 20 8.95 5.35 7.07
CA VAL A 20 8.67 5.51 5.64
C VAL A 20 7.21 5.93 5.43
N GLU A 21 6.25 5.25 6.08
CA GLU A 21 4.83 5.62 6.00
C GLU A 21 4.60 7.08 6.47
N HIS A 22 5.24 7.48 7.56
CA HIS A 22 5.13 8.85 8.07
C HIS A 22 5.70 9.87 7.08
N ALA A 23 6.92 9.65 6.59
CA ALA A 23 7.56 10.54 5.62
C ALA A 23 6.76 10.63 4.31
N TRP A 24 6.16 9.50 3.86
CA TRP A 24 5.24 9.51 2.73
C TRP A 24 3.98 10.30 3.03
N ALA A 25 3.36 10.12 4.21
CA ALA A 25 2.14 10.83 4.57
C ALA A 25 2.34 12.35 4.54
N GLU A 26 3.40 12.85 5.16
CA GLU A 26 3.75 14.28 5.17
C GLU A 26 4.00 14.80 3.74
N HIS A 27 4.78 14.06 2.95
CA HIS A 27 5.07 14.44 1.58
C HIS A 27 3.80 14.47 0.71
N LEU A 28 2.97 13.43 0.78
CA LEU A 28 1.76 13.32 -0.03
C LEU A 28 0.68 14.32 0.37
N GLU A 29 0.61 14.70 1.64
CA GLU A 29 -0.26 15.79 2.09
C GLU A 29 0.09 17.09 1.39
N SER A 30 1.39 17.38 1.20
CA SER A 30 1.85 18.57 0.48
C SER A 30 1.45 18.60 -1.00
N VAL A 31 1.21 17.44 -1.62
CA VAL A 31 0.76 17.30 -3.02
C VAL A 31 -0.73 16.93 -3.15
N GLY A 32 -1.46 16.91 -2.04
CA GLY A 32 -2.93 16.76 -2.01
C GLY A 32 -3.45 15.32 -2.20
N ILE A 33 -2.61 14.29 -2.10
CA ILE A 33 -3.02 12.89 -2.20
C ILE A 33 -2.64 12.10 -0.94
N THR A 34 -3.28 10.93 -0.73
CA THR A 34 -2.91 10.00 0.34
C THR A 34 -2.00 8.89 -0.19
N HIS A 35 -1.27 8.20 0.71
CA HIS A 35 -0.47 7.04 0.33
C HIS A 35 -1.30 5.96 -0.37
N ALA A 36 -2.48 5.65 0.14
CA ALA A 36 -3.38 4.70 -0.52
C ALA A 36 -3.89 5.20 -1.88
N GLY A 37 -4.09 6.52 -2.03
CA GLY A 37 -4.40 7.16 -3.31
C GLY A 37 -3.24 7.06 -4.31
N LEU A 38 -2.00 7.27 -3.85
CA LEU A 38 -0.80 7.09 -4.66
C LEU A 38 -0.71 5.67 -5.24
N ILE A 39 -0.89 4.65 -4.38
CA ILE A 39 -0.84 3.24 -4.80
C ILE A 39 -1.95 2.95 -5.83
N ALA A 40 -3.17 3.43 -5.59
CA ALA A 40 -4.28 3.26 -6.52
C ALA A 40 -4.01 3.91 -7.89
N LEU A 41 -3.46 5.14 -7.91
CA LEU A 41 -3.07 5.83 -9.14
C LEU A 41 -1.94 5.11 -9.87
N HIS A 42 -1.01 4.50 -9.13
CA HIS A 42 0.08 3.71 -9.70
C HIS A 42 -0.46 2.48 -10.45
N VAL A 43 -1.39 1.74 -9.85
CA VAL A 43 -2.06 0.59 -10.49
C VAL A 43 -2.84 1.03 -11.74
N LEU A 44 -3.55 2.16 -11.66
CA LEU A 44 -4.35 2.68 -12.77
C LEU A 44 -3.51 3.24 -13.94
N ARG A 45 -2.20 3.38 -13.77
CA ARG A 45 -1.29 3.72 -14.86
C ARG A 45 -1.22 2.63 -15.93
N ASP A 46 -1.36 1.37 -15.53
CA ASP A 46 -1.30 0.23 -16.44
C ASP A 46 -2.63 -0.01 -17.17
N GLY A 47 -3.68 0.71 -16.80
CA GLY A 47 -4.98 0.68 -17.43
C GLY A 47 -6.15 0.78 -16.45
N PRO A 48 -7.37 0.98 -16.98
CA PRO A 48 -8.58 1.00 -16.15
C PRO A 48 -8.90 -0.39 -15.60
N CYS A 49 -9.40 -0.45 -14.37
CA CYS A 49 -9.82 -1.70 -13.76
C CYS A 49 -11.06 -1.52 -12.86
N SER A 50 -11.72 -2.63 -12.50
CA SER A 50 -12.82 -2.56 -11.57
C SER A 50 -12.33 -2.17 -10.17
N GLN A 51 -13.22 -1.55 -9.36
CA GLN A 51 -12.89 -1.19 -7.98
C GLN A 51 -12.51 -2.42 -7.13
N VAL A 52 -13.06 -3.60 -7.44
CA VAL A 52 -12.73 -4.87 -6.77
C VAL A 52 -11.31 -5.31 -7.11
N ASP A 53 -10.92 -5.23 -8.39
CA ASP A 53 -9.58 -5.61 -8.82
C ASP A 53 -8.54 -4.60 -8.31
N LEU A 54 -8.89 -3.31 -8.28
CA LEU A 54 -8.07 -2.27 -7.67
C LEU A 54 -7.85 -2.52 -6.17
N ALA A 55 -8.88 -2.95 -5.43
CA ALA A 55 -8.77 -3.31 -4.02
C ALA A 55 -7.82 -4.49 -3.79
N LYS A 56 -7.90 -5.53 -4.65
CA LYS A 56 -6.99 -6.68 -4.62
C LYS A 56 -5.55 -6.25 -4.90
N ALA A 57 -5.33 -5.48 -5.97
CA ALA A 57 -3.99 -5.00 -6.34
C ALA A 57 -3.36 -4.13 -5.26
N CYS A 58 -4.15 -3.33 -4.55
CA CYS A 58 -3.69 -2.50 -3.44
C CYS A 58 -3.67 -3.23 -2.08
N HIS A 59 -4.03 -4.51 -2.01
CA HIS A 59 -4.12 -5.31 -0.77
C HIS A 59 -4.98 -4.66 0.33
N VAL A 60 -6.10 -4.03 -0.05
CA VAL A 60 -7.06 -3.41 0.87
C VAL A 60 -8.46 -4.02 0.72
N ARG A 61 -9.30 -3.80 1.72
CA ARG A 61 -10.72 -4.22 1.65
C ARG A 61 -11.48 -3.37 0.65
N ALA A 62 -12.50 -3.95 -0.01
CA ALA A 62 -13.34 -3.27 -0.99
C ALA A 62 -13.97 -1.97 -0.45
N GLN A 63 -14.42 -1.97 0.81
CA GLN A 63 -14.98 -0.78 1.47
C GLN A 63 -13.94 0.34 1.64
N THR A 64 -12.69 -0.02 1.96
CA THR A 64 -11.59 0.94 2.04
C THR A 64 -11.29 1.51 0.67
N MET A 65 -11.23 0.67 -0.36
CA MET A 65 -11.00 1.10 -1.73
C MET A 65 -12.12 2.03 -2.23
N SER A 66 -13.38 1.77 -1.85
CA SER A 66 -14.49 2.68 -2.21
C SER A 66 -14.22 4.11 -1.74
N ARG A 67 -13.82 4.28 -0.47
CA ARG A 67 -13.52 5.59 0.10
C ARG A 67 -12.31 6.27 -0.57
N ILE A 68 -11.29 5.47 -0.93
CA ILE A 68 -10.11 5.97 -1.65
C ILE A 68 -10.52 6.49 -3.03
N VAL A 69 -11.27 5.70 -3.80
CA VAL A 69 -11.74 6.07 -5.14
C VAL A 69 -12.70 7.27 -5.08
N ASP A 70 -13.61 7.32 -4.10
CA ASP A 70 -14.51 8.47 -3.91
C ASP A 70 -13.75 9.76 -3.65
N ARG A 71 -12.67 9.71 -2.88
CA ARG A 71 -11.80 10.86 -2.65
C ARG A 71 -11.04 11.25 -3.93
N LEU A 72 -10.38 10.29 -4.59
CA LEU A 72 -9.66 10.55 -5.83
C LEU A 72 -10.56 11.10 -6.95
N GLU A 73 -11.82 10.67 -7.02
CA GLU A 73 -12.79 11.16 -7.99
C GLU A 73 -13.24 12.59 -7.66
N ARG A 74 -13.49 12.89 -6.38
CA ARG A 74 -13.79 14.26 -5.92
C ARG A 74 -12.66 15.23 -6.22
N ASP A 75 -11.41 14.77 -6.06
CA ASP A 75 -10.20 15.56 -6.33
C ASP A 75 -9.84 15.58 -7.83
N GLY A 76 -10.64 14.92 -8.69
CA GLY A 76 -10.48 14.89 -10.15
C GLY A 76 -9.34 14.02 -10.65
N HIS A 77 -8.77 13.15 -9.82
CA HIS A 77 -7.64 12.28 -10.17
C HIS A 77 -8.05 10.99 -10.87
N VAL A 78 -9.29 10.55 -10.65
CA VAL A 78 -9.89 9.41 -11.34
C VAL A 78 -11.31 9.75 -11.80
N VAL A 79 -11.88 8.90 -12.67
CA VAL A 79 -13.27 8.96 -13.10
C VAL A 79 -13.82 7.54 -13.22
N ARG A 80 -15.08 7.34 -12.82
CA ARG A 80 -15.79 6.08 -13.04
C ARG A 80 -16.50 6.12 -14.38
N LYS A 81 -16.33 5.07 -15.19
CA LYS A 81 -17.02 4.91 -16.48
C LYS A 81 -17.58 3.50 -16.63
N PRO A 82 -18.73 3.34 -17.30
CA PRO A 82 -19.20 2.01 -17.69
C PRO A 82 -18.14 1.27 -18.51
N ASP A 83 -18.01 -0.03 -18.29
CA ASP A 83 -17.17 -0.90 -19.11
C ASP A 83 -17.78 -0.99 -20.52
N PRO A 84 -17.02 -0.72 -21.59
CA PRO A 84 -17.53 -0.83 -22.96
C PRO A 84 -18.00 -2.25 -23.34
N SER A 85 -17.40 -3.27 -22.70
CA SER A 85 -17.72 -4.69 -22.94
C SER A 85 -18.90 -5.20 -22.10
N ASP A 86 -19.16 -4.59 -20.95
CA ASP A 86 -20.27 -4.94 -20.05
C ASP A 86 -20.76 -3.69 -19.30
N ARG A 87 -21.82 -3.09 -19.76
CA ARG A 87 -22.41 -1.87 -19.16
C ARG A 87 -22.87 -2.02 -17.69
N ARG A 88 -22.95 -3.24 -17.17
CA ARG A 88 -23.25 -3.50 -15.76
C ARG A 88 -22.01 -3.30 -14.87
N ARG A 89 -20.83 -3.30 -15.48
CA ARG A 89 -19.56 -3.08 -14.80
C ARG A 89 -19.15 -1.60 -14.89
N VAL A 90 -18.53 -1.13 -13.82
CA VAL A 90 -17.95 0.21 -13.75
C VAL A 90 -16.45 0.06 -13.58
N LEU A 91 -15.70 0.74 -14.43
CA LEU A 91 -14.24 0.81 -14.38
C LEU A 91 -13.79 2.16 -13.83
N VAL A 92 -12.74 2.13 -13.03
CA VAL A 92 -12.03 3.31 -12.56
C VAL A 92 -10.91 3.63 -13.56
N HIS A 93 -10.88 4.85 -14.04
CA HIS A 93 -9.88 5.35 -14.98
C HIS A 93 -9.07 6.46 -14.30
N GLY A 94 -7.74 6.43 -14.44
CA GLY A 94 -6.90 7.56 -14.12
C GLY A 94 -7.15 8.72 -15.10
N THR A 95 -7.17 9.95 -14.59
CA THR A 95 -7.26 11.17 -15.41
C THR A 95 -5.87 11.75 -15.67
N ALA A 96 -5.78 12.73 -16.57
CA ALA A 96 -4.55 13.50 -16.76
C ALA A 96 -4.10 14.22 -15.47
N SER A 97 -5.05 14.64 -14.61
CA SER A 97 -4.76 15.20 -13.30
C SER A 97 -4.15 14.16 -12.37
N GLY A 98 -4.70 12.92 -12.34
CA GLY A 98 -4.16 11.82 -11.55
C GLY A 98 -2.74 11.43 -11.98
N VAL A 99 -2.49 11.37 -13.29
CA VAL A 99 -1.13 11.11 -13.83
C VAL A 99 -0.15 12.20 -13.39
N ARG A 100 -0.55 13.48 -13.45
CA ARG A 100 0.31 14.58 -12.97
C ARG A 100 0.56 14.49 -11.47
N ALA A 101 -0.46 14.22 -10.65
CA ALA A 101 -0.32 14.09 -9.21
C ALA A 101 0.63 12.94 -8.85
N LEU A 102 0.49 11.77 -9.49
CA LEU A 102 1.39 10.63 -9.33
C LEU A 102 2.84 11.00 -9.68
N ARG A 103 3.04 11.67 -10.82
CA ARG A 103 4.37 12.12 -11.26
C ARG A 103 4.98 13.09 -10.26
N THR A 104 4.27 14.14 -9.86
CA THR A 104 4.75 15.12 -8.89
C THR A 104 5.14 14.45 -7.58
N ALA A 105 4.28 13.57 -7.03
CA ALA A 105 4.57 12.85 -5.80
C ALA A 105 5.85 11.99 -5.90
N THR A 106 6.11 11.40 -7.07
CA THR A 106 7.31 10.58 -7.29
C THR A 106 8.57 11.41 -7.48
N GLU A 107 8.48 12.50 -8.26
CA GLU A 107 9.63 13.37 -8.58
C GLU A 107 10.09 14.21 -7.39
N THR A 108 9.17 14.63 -6.51
CA THR A 108 9.47 15.51 -5.37
C THR A 108 9.60 14.75 -4.03
N ARG A 109 9.68 13.43 -4.07
CA ARG A 109 9.77 12.59 -2.86
C ARG A 109 11.00 12.95 -2.00
N PRO A 110 10.90 12.79 -0.66
CA PRO A 110 12.01 13.04 0.27
C PRO A 110 13.25 12.20 -0.06
N GLU A 111 14.44 12.76 0.12
CA GLU A 111 15.72 12.10 -0.13
C GLU A 111 15.85 10.77 0.60
N ALA A 112 15.39 10.71 1.87
CA ALA A 112 15.42 9.47 2.64
C ALA A 112 14.64 8.30 1.97
N LEU A 113 13.59 8.60 1.19
CA LEU A 113 12.82 7.60 0.45
C LEU A 113 13.52 7.19 -0.85
N ARG A 114 14.33 8.07 -1.44
CA ARG A 114 15.12 7.77 -2.63
C ARG A 114 16.19 6.71 -2.36
N LEU A 115 16.76 6.70 -1.15
CA LEU A 115 17.74 5.70 -0.72
C LEU A 115 17.21 4.25 -0.81
N LEU A 116 15.89 4.06 -0.71
CA LEU A 116 15.26 2.73 -0.80
C LEU A 116 15.16 2.20 -2.24
N GLU A 117 15.28 3.07 -3.24
CA GLU A 117 15.00 2.73 -4.64
C GLU A 117 16.20 2.95 -5.57
N GLU A 118 17.23 3.67 -5.13
CA GLU A 118 18.35 4.05 -5.97
C GLU A 118 19.65 3.33 -5.57
N GLY A 119 20.41 2.89 -6.57
CA GLY A 119 21.71 2.24 -6.41
C GLY A 119 21.66 0.72 -6.30
N ALA A 120 22.83 0.10 -6.39
CA ALA A 120 22.99 -1.36 -6.38
C ALA A 120 22.49 -2.02 -5.09
N GLN A 121 22.69 -1.39 -3.96
CA GLN A 121 22.21 -1.88 -2.66
C GLN A 121 20.69 -1.88 -2.56
N ALA A 122 20.00 -0.91 -3.16
CA ALA A 122 18.55 -0.84 -3.20
C ALA A 122 17.95 -2.05 -3.95
N THR A 123 18.58 -2.49 -5.03
CA THR A 123 18.13 -3.68 -5.79
C THR A 123 18.23 -4.95 -4.93
N VAL A 124 19.34 -5.15 -4.22
CA VAL A 124 19.52 -6.29 -3.32
C VAL A 124 18.53 -6.25 -2.17
N PHE A 125 18.36 -5.09 -1.54
CA PHE A 125 17.40 -4.89 -0.45
C PHE A 125 15.96 -5.17 -0.89
N ARG A 126 15.57 -4.65 -2.06
CA ARG A 126 14.27 -4.93 -2.67
C ARG A 126 14.04 -6.42 -2.87
N GLY A 127 15.03 -7.15 -3.41
CA GLY A 127 14.94 -8.61 -3.60
C GLY A 127 14.65 -9.34 -2.28
N ARG A 128 15.34 -8.98 -1.21
CA ARG A 128 15.12 -9.55 0.12
C ARG A 128 13.74 -9.21 0.70
N LEU A 129 13.24 -8.00 0.47
CA LEU A 129 11.90 -7.62 0.88
C LEU A 129 10.82 -8.43 0.13
N VAL A 130 11.00 -8.67 -1.17
CA VAL A 130 10.08 -9.51 -1.96
C VAL A 130 10.02 -10.92 -1.39
N GLU A 131 11.16 -11.57 -1.15
CA GLU A 131 11.23 -12.91 -0.54
C GLU A 131 10.46 -12.96 0.80
N VAL A 132 10.65 -11.95 1.67
CA VAL A 132 9.95 -11.86 2.96
C VAL A 132 8.45 -11.69 2.80
N VAL A 133 8.01 -10.83 1.87
CA VAL A 133 6.59 -10.59 1.59
C VAL A 133 5.92 -11.84 1.06
N GLU A 134 6.51 -12.53 0.09
CA GLU A 134 6.01 -13.79 -0.49
C GLU A 134 5.87 -14.87 0.59
N ALA A 135 6.89 -15.08 1.40
CA ALA A 135 6.85 -16.06 2.49
C ALA A 135 5.78 -15.77 3.55
N LEU A 136 5.44 -14.48 3.76
CA LEU A 136 4.39 -14.09 4.71
C LEU A 136 2.98 -14.21 4.10
N ILE A 137 2.82 -13.96 2.80
CA ILE A 137 1.54 -14.13 2.09
C ILE A 137 1.16 -15.61 1.98
N GLU A 138 2.13 -16.48 1.71
CA GLU A 138 1.91 -17.93 1.58
C GLU A 138 1.68 -18.62 2.93
N ARG A 139 1.92 -17.96 4.04
CA ARG A 139 1.78 -18.57 5.37
C ARG A 139 0.30 -18.79 5.71
N PRO A 140 -0.13 -20.06 5.98
CA PRO A 140 -1.48 -20.31 6.45
C PRO A 140 -1.73 -19.60 7.79
N PRO A 141 -2.98 -19.17 8.07
CA PRO A 141 -3.29 -18.47 9.32
C PRO A 141 -2.88 -19.31 10.52
N VAL A 142 -2.10 -18.70 11.43
CA VAL A 142 -1.70 -19.36 12.68
C VAL A 142 -2.96 -19.65 13.47
N THR A 143 -3.33 -20.92 13.53
CA THR A 143 -4.44 -21.41 14.39
C THR A 143 -4.00 -21.17 15.82
N ARG A 144 -4.60 -20.19 16.51
CA ARG A 144 -4.40 -20.01 17.95
C ARG A 144 -4.79 -21.33 18.64
N PRO A 145 -3.92 -21.91 19.48
CA PRO A 145 -4.32 -23.08 20.26
C PRO A 145 -5.57 -22.70 21.07
N ARG A 146 -6.62 -23.53 20.95
CA ARG A 146 -7.81 -23.42 21.78
C ARG A 146 -7.34 -23.38 23.23
N ARG A 147 -7.67 -22.33 23.96
CA ARG A 147 -7.52 -22.30 25.40
C ARG A 147 -8.23 -23.55 25.94
N ALA A 148 -7.47 -24.41 26.60
CA ALA A 148 -8.03 -25.55 27.29
C ALA A 148 -9.08 -25.02 28.30
N GLU A 149 -10.33 -25.32 28.01
CA GLU A 149 -11.44 -25.03 28.92
C GLU A 149 -11.25 -25.82 30.22
N GLY A 150 -11.21 -25.09 31.33
CA GLY A 150 -11.73 -25.51 32.62
C GLY A 150 -11.26 -26.83 33.19
N ARG A 151 -10.24 -26.81 34.05
CA ARG A 151 -10.18 -27.81 35.14
C ARG A 151 -11.40 -27.58 36.07
N PRO A 152 -12.23 -28.64 36.35
CA PRO A 152 -13.25 -28.54 37.39
C PRO A 152 -12.59 -28.36 38.76
N ARG A 153 -13.13 -27.46 39.56
CA ARG A 153 -12.72 -27.27 40.95
C ARG A 153 -13.11 -28.54 41.76
N PRO A 154 -12.22 -29.09 42.57
CA PRO A 154 -12.62 -30.13 43.51
C PRO A 154 -13.50 -29.53 44.60
N SER A 155 -14.54 -30.30 44.99
CA SER A 155 -15.48 -30.06 46.09
C SER A 155 -14.79 -30.15 47.42
#